data_a1ee7eb5044673341a9b6f7534d43eb3
#
_entry.id   a1ee7eb5044673341a9b6f7534d43eb3
#
_cell.length_a   1.000
_cell.length_b   1.000
_cell.length_c   1.000
_cell.angle_alpha   90.00
_cell.angle_beta   90.00
_cell.angle_gamma   90.00
#
_symmetry.space_group_name_H-M   'P 1'
#
loop_
_entity.id
_entity.type
_entity.pdbx_description
1 polymer ?
#
loop_
_entity_poly.entity_id
_entity_poly.type
_entity_poly.pdbx_seq_one_letter_code
_entity_poly.pdbx_strand_id
1 'polypeptide(L)'
;MATVAAVIASTHHPFYYRASTSTGADRPPFADEWVAKITAFRETLTRARPDVLLMVGSDHFHQLWLDNMPQFLVGNAPFYDANWYNEEREFGLPRLFLKGQEDLSAHILRGGLDTGFDLAFSNELRIDHSVTCPIITLRPEADLPIVPVYTNIFAPPLPQPSRFVALGAALRSLVESWPADLRVAIIGTGHLSLELGGPRQFGPHGPDP
;
A
#
# COMPACT_ATOMS: atom_id res chain seq x y z
N MET A 1 15.62 -6.25 -18.50
CA MET A 1 15.40 -5.11 -17.61
C MET A 1 13.98 -5.20 -17.08
N ALA A 2 13.77 -4.74 -15.86
CA ALA A 2 12.44 -4.76 -15.29
C ALA A 2 11.48 -3.79 -15.99
N THR A 3 10.20 -4.07 -15.86
CA THR A 3 9.11 -3.28 -16.43
C THR A 3 8.06 -2.98 -15.40
N VAL A 4 7.48 -1.78 -15.42
CA VAL A 4 6.26 -1.46 -14.68
C VAL A 4 5.09 -2.06 -15.46
N ALA A 5 4.61 -3.22 -15.00
CA ALA A 5 3.60 -4.02 -15.69
C ALA A 5 2.17 -3.52 -15.46
N ALA A 6 1.93 -2.87 -14.32
CA ALA A 6 0.65 -2.23 -13.98
C ALA A 6 0.86 -1.13 -12.94
N VAL A 7 -0.04 -0.14 -12.94
CA VAL A 7 -0.18 0.84 -11.86
C VAL A 7 -1.65 0.84 -11.44
N ILE A 8 -1.91 0.59 -10.17
CA ILE A 8 -3.25 0.51 -9.60
C ILE A 8 -3.33 1.43 -8.39
N ALA A 9 -4.39 2.22 -8.27
CA ALA A 9 -4.72 2.96 -7.06
C ALA A 9 -5.93 2.28 -6.39
N SER A 10 -5.78 1.92 -5.11
CA SER A 10 -6.83 1.25 -4.35
C SER A 10 -6.96 1.87 -2.96
N THR A 11 -8.16 1.84 -2.42
CA THR A 11 -8.34 2.16 -1.00
C THR A 11 -7.76 1.05 -0.12
N HIS A 12 -7.25 1.43 1.04
CA HIS A 12 -6.86 0.49 2.10
C HIS A 12 -7.82 0.50 3.30
N HIS A 13 -8.99 1.12 3.16
CA HIS A 13 -9.93 1.24 4.26
C HIS A 13 -10.44 -0.14 4.71
N PRO A 14 -10.19 -0.57 5.95
CA PRO A 14 -10.47 -1.93 6.38
C PRO A 14 -11.97 -2.28 6.41
N PHE A 15 -12.85 -1.27 6.51
CA PHE A 15 -14.29 -1.51 6.41
C PHE A 15 -14.75 -2.00 5.02
N TYR A 16 -14.03 -1.66 3.95
CA TYR A 16 -14.33 -2.24 2.64
C TYR A 16 -13.96 -3.73 2.57
N TYR A 17 -12.88 -4.14 3.22
CA TYR A 17 -12.57 -5.56 3.39
C TYR A 17 -13.69 -6.25 4.17
N ARG A 18 -14.05 -5.73 5.33
CA ARG A 18 -15.15 -6.26 6.15
C ARG A 18 -16.47 -6.31 5.38
N ALA A 19 -16.80 -5.27 4.60
CA ALA A 19 -17.97 -5.25 3.74
C ALA A 19 -17.96 -6.37 2.70
N SER A 20 -16.80 -6.66 2.09
CA SER A 20 -16.67 -7.70 1.07
C SER A 20 -16.82 -9.12 1.63
N THR A 21 -16.53 -9.31 2.91
CA THR A 21 -16.59 -10.61 3.59
C THR A 21 -17.87 -10.83 4.37
N SER A 22 -18.65 -9.78 4.65
CA SER A 22 -19.92 -9.88 5.36
C SER A 22 -21.04 -10.47 4.52
N THR A 23 -21.98 -11.14 5.19
CA THR A 23 -23.13 -11.82 4.56
C THR A 23 -24.44 -11.48 5.28
N GLY A 24 -25.57 -11.74 4.63
CA GLY A 24 -26.89 -11.56 5.23
C GLY A 24 -27.18 -10.11 5.62
N ALA A 25 -27.77 -9.90 6.79
CA ALA A 25 -28.18 -8.58 7.29
C ALA A 25 -27.00 -7.64 7.60
N ASP A 26 -25.81 -8.18 7.81
CA ASP A 26 -24.61 -7.40 8.11
C ASP A 26 -23.90 -6.88 6.84
N ARG A 27 -24.37 -7.29 5.65
CA ARG A 27 -23.78 -6.87 4.38
C ARG A 27 -24.29 -5.49 4.00
N PRO A 28 -23.41 -4.48 3.92
CA PRO A 28 -23.82 -3.12 3.57
C PRO A 28 -24.25 -3.02 2.09
N PRO A 29 -25.17 -2.10 1.75
CA PRO A 29 -25.70 -1.96 0.39
C PRO A 29 -24.64 -1.73 -0.70
N PHE A 30 -23.51 -1.09 -0.37
CA PHE A 30 -22.42 -0.79 -1.32
C PHE A 30 -21.49 -1.96 -1.58
N ALA A 31 -21.61 -3.07 -0.82
CA ALA A 31 -20.64 -4.17 -0.85
C ALA A 31 -20.55 -4.83 -2.24
N ASP A 32 -21.67 -5.00 -2.93
CA ASP A 32 -21.68 -5.64 -4.25
C ASP A 32 -21.03 -4.77 -5.31
N GLU A 33 -21.28 -3.47 -5.30
CA GLU A 33 -20.60 -2.52 -6.18
C GLU A 33 -19.10 -2.49 -5.92
N TRP A 34 -18.69 -2.48 -4.65
CA TRP A 34 -17.30 -2.55 -4.25
C TRP A 34 -16.63 -3.83 -4.76
N VAL A 35 -17.25 -4.99 -4.54
CA VAL A 35 -16.72 -6.28 -5.00
C VAL A 35 -16.58 -6.31 -6.52
N ALA A 36 -17.52 -5.75 -7.27
CA ALA A 36 -17.44 -5.67 -8.71
C ALA A 36 -16.23 -4.81 -9.18
N LYS A 37 -16.01 -3.66 -8.55
CA LYS A 37 -14.85 -2.79 -8.85
C LYS A 37 -13.52 -3.48 -8.53
N ILE A 38 -13.42 -4.14 -7.39
CA ILE A 38 -12.21 -4.90 -7.01
C ILE A 38 -11.96 -6.06 -7.96
N THR A 39 -12.99 -6.73 -8.46
CA THR A 39 -12.85 -7.82 -9.44
C THR A 39 -12.19 -7.31 -10.72
N ALA A 40 -12.58 -6.15 -11.23
CA ALA A 40 -11.93 -5.55 -12.40
C ALA A 40 -10.43 -5.23 -12.16
N PHE A 41 -10.08 -4.79 -10.95
CA PHE A 41 -8.67 -4.57 -10.59
C PHE A 41 -7.89 -5.89 -10.44
N ARG A 42 -8.48 -6.94 -9.87
CA ARG A 42 -7.90 -8.30 -9.84
C ARG A 42 -7.58 -8.81 -11.25
N GLU A 43 -8.52 -8.66 -12.17
CA GLU A 43 -8.33 -9.04 -13.57
C GLU A 43 -7.18 -8.25 -14.21
N THR A 44 -7.09 -6.96 -13.92
CA THR A 44 -6.00 -6.11 -14.43
C THR A 44 -4.65 -6.57 -13.88
N LEU A 45 -4.57 -6.86 -12.58
CA LEU A 45 -3.36 -7.38 -11.95
C LEU A 45 -3.00 -8.77 -12.51
N THR A 46 -3.98 -9.64 -12.70
CA THR A 46 -3.78 -10.98 -13.28
C THR A 46 -3.25 -10.91 -14.72
N ARG A 47 -3.81 -10.03 -15.55
CA ARG A 47 -3.31 -9.80 -16.91
C ARG A 47 -1.89 -9.23 -16.94
N ALA A 48 -1.57 -8.37 -15.98
CA ALA A 48 -0.23 -7.81 -15.85
C ALA A 48 0.82 -8.85 -15.47
N ARG A 49 0.44 -9.96 -14.86
CA ARG A 49 1.34 -11.05 -14.43
C ARG A 49 2.58 -10.51 -13.70
N PRO A 50 2.43 -9.75 -12.62
CA PRO A 50 3.58 -9.23 -11.92
C PRO A 50 4.34 -10.33 -11.17
N ASP A 51 5.65 -10.14 -11.05
CA ASP A 51 6.52 -10.95 -10.19
C ASP A 51 6.65 -10.34 -8.79
N VAL A 52 6.42 -9.02 -8.68
CA VAL A 52 6.58 -8.23 -7.44
C VAL A 52 5.51 -7.16 -7.36
N LEU A 53 5.03 -6.87 -6.15
CA LEU A 53 4.18 -5.73 -5.85
C LEU A 53 4.99 -4.64 -5.13
N LEU A 54 5.13 -3.46 -5.74
CA LEU A 54 5.65 -2.28 -5.07
C LEU A 54 4.45 -1.55 -4.45
N MET A 55 4.35 -1.59 -3.12
CA MET A 55 3.20 -1.10 -2.37
C MET A 55 3.50 0.27 -1.77
N VAL A 56 2.79 1.30 -2.20
CA VAL A 56 2.97 2.67 -1.68
C VAL A 56 1.81 3.00 -0.77
N GLY A 57 2.09 3.13 0.52
CA GLY A 57 1.09 3.37 1.57
C GLY A 57 1.62 4.27 2.67
N SER A 58 1.01 4.17 3.85
CA SER A 58 1.40 4.93 5.05
C SER A 58 1.25 4.07 6.29
N ASP A 59 2.09 4.29 7.29
CA ASP A 59 1.87 3.70 8.62
C ASP A 59 0.78 4.50 9.36
N HIS A 60 -0.11 3.79 10.06
CA HIS A 60 -1.18 4.40 10.85
C HIS A 60 -0.81 4.50 12.33
N PHE A 61 0.40 4.99 12.63
CA PHE A 61 0.94 5.06 13.98
C PHE A 61 0.98 3.70 14.68
N HIS A 62 1.30 2.65 13.93
CA HIS A 62 1.54 1.33 14.49
C HIS A 62 3.02 1.12 14.85
N GLN A 63 3.92 1.59 14.00
CA GLN A 63 5.37 1.45 14.18
C GLN A 63 6.11 2.77 14.09
N LEU A 64 5.63 3.72 13.29
CA LEU A 64 6.23 5.04 13.11
C LEU A 64 5.43 6.08 13.92
N TRP A 65 6.11 6.74 14.84
CA TRP A 65 5.50 7.68 15.76
C TRP A 65 6.11 9.08 15.61
N LEU A 66 5.55 10.05 16.35
CA LEU A 66 5.98 11.46 16.28
C LEU A 66 7.43 11.69 16.74
N ASP A 67 8.03 10.75 17.44
CA ASP A 67 9.43 10.76 17.84
C ASP A 67 10.38 10.36 16.72
N ASN A 68 9.90 9.61 15.72
CA ASN A 68 10.69 9.16 14.57
C ASN A 68 9.79 8.89 13.36
N MET A 69 9.34 9.94 12.69
CA MET A 69 8.49 9.84 11.49
C MET A 69 9.28 10.22 10.24
N PRO A 70 9.77 9.26 9.47
CA PRO A 70 10.45 9.53 8.20
C PRO A 70 9.44 10.01 7.14
N GLN A 71 9.87 10.91 6.25
CA GLN A 71 9.00 11.39 5.17
C GLN A 71 8.69 10.31 4.14
N PHE A 72 9.69 9.50 3.83
CA PHE A 72 9.59 8.34 2.95
C PHE A 72 10.44 7.20 3.52
N LEU A 73 9.89 6.00 3.56
CA LEU A 73 10.58 4.83 4.09
C LEU A 73 10.35 3.63 3.17
N VAL A 74 11.39 2.83 2.96
CA VAL A 74 11.32 1.57 2.22
C VAL A 74 11.57 0.41 3.17
N GLY A 75 10.71 -0.58 3.17
CA GLY A 75 11.00 -1.84 3.86
C GLY A 75 12.08 -2.62 3.11
N ASN A 76 13.08 -3.11 3.85
CA ASN A 76 14.24 -3.82 3.30
C ASN A 76 14.46 -5.11 4.07
N ALA A 77 13.52 -6.04 3.96
CA ALA A 77 13.56 -7.32 4.65
C ALA A 77 13.12 -8.46 3.73
N PRO A 78 13.62 -9.69 3.95
CA PRO A 78 13.21 -10.87 3.18
C PRO A 78 11.76 -11.28 3.47
N PHE A 79 11.23 -10.90 4.64
CA PHE A 79 9.85 -11.18 5.07
C PHE A 79 9.31 -10.07 5.94
N TYR A 80 7.99 -9.95 5.95
CA TYR A 80 7.25 -9.00 6.77
C TYR A 80 6.14 -9.70 7.54
N ASP A 81 6.12 -9.53 8.87
CA ASP A 81 4.94 -9.83 9.69
C ASP A 81 3.88 -8.76 9.42
N ALA A 82 2.65 -9.17 9.21
CA ALA A 82 1.60 -8.28 8.74
C ALA A 82 0.34 -8.41 9.60
N ASN A 83 -0.33 -7.28 9.72
CA ASN A 83 -1.47 -6.98 10.59
C ASN A 83 -1.13 -7.02 12.09
N TRP A 84 -1.55 -5.98 12.76
CA TRP A 84 -1.43 -5.82 14.19
C TRP A 84 -2.62 -6.47 14.90
N TYR A 85 -2.47 -6.80 16.16
CA TYR A 85 -3.53 -7.46 16.95
C TYR A 85 -4.85 -6.68 16.96
N ASN A 86 -4.79 -5.36 17.05
CA ASN A 86 -6.00 -4.53 16.98
C ASN A 86 -6.69 -4.60 15.60
N GLU A 87 -5.95 -4.72 14.52
CA GLU A 87 -6.50 -4.86 13.16
C GLU A 87 -7.20 -6.20 12.96
N GLU A 88 -6.62 -7.28 13.50
CA GLU A 88 -7.27 -8.59 13.52
C GLU A 88 -8.58 -8.53 14.34
N ARG A 89 -8.51 -7.97 15.54
CA ARG A 89 -9.66 -7.89 16.45
C ARG A 89 -10.77 -6.97 15.92
N GLU A 90 -10.42 -5.79 15.39
CA GLU A 90 -11.39 -4.74 15.05
C GLU A 90 -11.94 -4.89 13.64
N PHE A 91 -11.12 -5.35 12.71
CA PHE A 91 -11.47 -5.42 11.29
C PHE A 91 -11.54 -6.84 10.74
N GLY A 92 -11.15 -7.84 11.50
CA GLY A 92 -11.09 -9.23 11.05
C GLY A 92 -10.01 -9.49 10.00
N LEU A 93 -8.97 -8.65 9.94
CA LEU A 93 -7.87 -8.83 9.00
C LEU A 93 -7.03 -10.03 9.40
N PRO A 94 -6.74 -10.97 8.49
CA PRO A 94 -5.95 -12.14 8.83
C PRO A 94 -4.50 -11.76 9.09
N ARG A 95 -3.84 -12.47 10.00
CA ARG A 95 -2.39 -12.41 10.12
C ARG A 95 -1.76 -12.98 8.86
N LEU A 96 -0.82 -12.24 8.29
CA LEU A 96 -0.11 -12.63 7.10
C LEU A 96 1.40 -12.62 7.36
N PHE A 97 2.11 -13.45 6.62
CA PHE A 97 3.56 -13.44 6.55
C PHE A 97 3.95 -13.27 5.08
N LEU A 98 4.34 -12.04 4.72
CA LEU A 98 4.56 -11.64 3.34
C LEU A 98 6.04 -11.76 2.99
N LYS A 99 6.34 -12.28 1.80
CA LYS A 99 7.70 -12.26 1.25
C LYS A 99 8.10 -10.85 0.88
N GLY A 100 9.33 -10.45 1.18
CA GLY A 100 9.94 -9.23 0.67
C GLY A 100 10.76 -9.48 -0.59
N GLN A 101 10.90 -8.45 -1.42
CA GLN A 101 11.88 -8.44 -2.52
C GLN A 101 13.06 -7.55 -2.10
N GLU A 102 13.91 -8.12 -1.23
CA GLU A 102 14.99 -7.40 -0.56
C GLU A 102 16.01 -6.78 -1.55
N ASP A 103 16.38 -7.51 -2.60
CA ASP A 103 17.33 -7.01 -3.59
C ASP A 103 16.80 -5.78 -4.33
N LEU A 104 15.52 -5.78 -4.71
CA LEU A 104 14.86 -4.63 -5.35
C LEU A 104 14.71 -3.47 -4.34
N SER A 105 14.38 -3.75 -3.09
CA SER A 105 14.36 -2.74 -2.02
C SER A 105 15.73 -2.06 -1.88
N ALA A 106 16.79 -2.85 -1.78
CA ALA A 106 18.14 -2.34 -1.69
C ALA A 106 18.57 -1.54 -2.93
N HIS A 107 18.14 -1.94 -4.13
CA HIS A 107 18.36 -1.20 -5.37
C HIS A 107 17.65 0.16 -5.34
N ILE A 108 16.40 0.20 -4.91
CA ILE A 108 15.61 1.43 -4.78
C ILE A 108 16.26 2.35 -3.74
N LEU A 109 16.72 1.83 -2.61
CA LEU A 109 17.40 2.62 -1.58
C LEU A 109 18.69 3.26 -2.09
N ARG A 110 19.55 2.50 -2.77
CA ARG A 110 20.81 3.03 -3.35
C ARG A 110 20.53 4.07 -4.43
N GLY A 111 19.66 3.75 -5.39
CA GLY A 111 19.34 4.66 -6.46
C GLY A 111 18.52 5.87 -6.02
N GLY A 112 17.82 5.79 -4.90
CA GLY A 112 17.15 6.92 -4.25
C GLY A 112 18.15 8.03 -3.94
N LEU A 113 19.28 7.71 -3.35
CA LEU A 113 20.34 8.69 -3.04
C LEU A 113 20.85 9.40 -4.31
N ASP A 114 21.00 8.68 -5.42
CA ASP A 114 21.44 9.23 -6.69
C ASP A 114 20.37 10.13 -7.35
N THR A 115 19.11 9.95 -7.00
CA THR A 115 17.98 10.71 -7.55
C THR A 115 17.45 11.81 -6.61
N GLY A 116 18.16 12.08 -5.50
CA GLY A 116 17.82 13.13 -4.55
C GLY A 116 16.69 12.75 -3.57
N PHE A 117 16.55 11.46 -3.27
CA PHE A 117 15.66 10.94 -2.22
C PHE A 117 16.46 10.24 -1.12
N ASP A 118 16.56 10.89 0.03
CA ASP A 118 17.13 10.33 1.25
C ASP A 118 16.06 9.42 1.90
N LEU A 119 15.84 8.24 1.31
CA LEU A 119 14.86 7.30 1.77
C LEU A 119 15.31 6.66 3.08
N ALA A 120 14.50 6.76 4.12
CA ALA A 120 14.68 5.92 5.31
C ALA A 120 14.43 4.45 4.95
N PHE A 121 14.95 3.54 5.76
CA PHE A 121 14.68 2.11 5.58
C PHE A 121 14.44 1.41 6.91
N SER A 122 13.75 0.27 6.86
CA SER A 122 13.57 -0.63 7.98
C SER A 122 13.78 -2.07 7.54
N ASN A 123 14.66 -2.78 8.25
CA ASN A 123 14.85 -4.23 8.08
C ASN A 123 13.88 -5.05 8.94
N GLU A 124 13.06 -4.39 9.75
CA GLU A 124 12.11 -4.99 10.69
C GLU A 124 10.73 -4.34 10.59
N LEU A 125 10.38 -3.82 9.41
CA LEU A 125 9.09 -3.18 9.19
C LEU A 125 7.95 -4.19 9.37
N ARG A 126 7.00 -3.86 10.23
CA ARG A 126 5.75 -4.58 10.35
C ARG A 126 4.68 -3.89 9.51
N ILE A 127 3.96 -4.66 8.73
CA ILE A 127 3.01 -4.16 7.75
C ILE A 127 1.62 -4.03 8.37
N ASP A 128 0.97 -2.89 8.16
CA ASP A 128 -0.39 -2.60 8.59
C ASP A 128 -1.42 -2.74 7.46
N HIS A 129 -2.65 -2.39 7.74
CA HIS A 129 -3.76 -2.47 6.79
C HIS A 129 -3.58 -1.61 5.55
N SER A 130 -2.73 -0.59 5.56
CA SER A 130 -2.48 0.23 4.36
C SER A 130 -1.94 -0.61 3.20
N VAL A 131 -1.22 -1.67 3.50
CA VAL A 131 -0.66 -2.58 2.52
C VAL A 131 -1.47 -3.88 2.45
N THR A 132 -1.87 -4.44 3.60
CA THR A 132 -2.53 -5.74 3.62
C THR A 132 -3.94 -5.71 3.05
N CYS A 133 -4.74 -4.66 3.28
CA CYS A 133 -6.07 -4.55 2.68
C CYS A 133 -6.04 -4.61 1.14
N PRO A 134 -5.21 -3.81 0.43
CA PRO A 134 -5.06 -3.96 -1.01
C PRO A 134 -4.55 -5.34 -1.44
N ILE A 135 -3.61 -5.93 -0.72
CA ILE A 135 -3.11 -7.27 -1.06
C ILE A 135 -4.24 -8.29 -1.01
N ILE A 136 -4.92 -8.45 0.12
CA ILE A 136 -5.96 -9.48 0.30
C ILE A 136 -7.20 -9.22 -0.56
N THR A 137 -7.45 -7.97 -0.97
CA THR A 137 -8.55 -7.66 -1.89
C THR A 137 -8.17 -7.83 -3.35
N LEU A 138 -6.93 -7.55 -3.75
CA LEU A 138 -6.48 -7.64 -5.14
C LEU A 138 -5.83 -8.99 -5.46
N ARG A 139 -5.13 -9.59 -4.50
CA ARG A 139 -4.42 -10.86 -4.62
C ARG A 139 -4.58 -11.68 -3.34
N PRO A 140 -5.75 -12.30 -3.10
CA PRO A 140 -6.06 -13.00 -1.84
C PRO A 140 -5.07 -14.08 -1.45
N GLU A 141 -4.37 -14.66 -2.43
CA GLU A 141 -3.32 -15.66 -2.22
C GLU A 141 -2.11 -15.11 -1.49
N ALA A 142 -1.90 -13.77 -1.54
CA ALA A 142 -0.77 -13.06 -0.93
C ALA A 142 0.60 -13.72 -1.19
N ASP A 143 0.76 -14.31 -2.39
CA ASP A 143 1.87 -15.17 -2.78
C ASP A 143 3.03 -14.43 -3.45
N LEU A 144 2.80 -13.18 -3.86
CA LEU A 144 3.82 -12.35 -4.52
C LEU A 144 4.68 -11.63 -3.48
N PRO A 145 6.01 -11.55 -3.72
CA PRO A 145 6.87 -10.72 -2.89
C PRO A 145 6.52 -9.24 -3.03
N ILE A 146 6.77 -8.48 -1.96
CA ILE A 146 6.46 -7.05 -1.90
C ILE A 146 7.70 -6.19 -1.69
N VAL A 147 7.63 -4.94 -2.15
CA VAL A 147 8.48 -3.84 -1.72
C VAL A 147 7.57 -2.78 -1.09
N PRO A 148 7.49 -2.70 0.25
CA PRO A 148 6.66 -1.68 0.88
C PRO A 148 7.39 -0.34 0.90
N VAL A 149 6.69 0.72 0.50
CA VAL A 149 7.13 2.11 0.55
C VAL A 149 6.12 2.89 1.37
N TYR A 150 6.54 3.39 2.52
CA TYR A 150 5.68 4.20 3.38
C TYR A 150 5.96 5.69 3.18
N THR A 151 4.89 6.47 3.20
CA THR A 151 4.94 7.91 3.06
C THR A 151 4.27 8.56 4.28
N ASN A 152 4.88 9.65 4.78
CA ASN A 152 4.27 10.41 5.86
C ASN A 152 3.14 11.29 5.30
N ILE A 153 1.92 10.98 5.71
CA ILE A 153 0.72 11.76 5.38
C ILE A 153 -0.03 12.26 6.62
N PHE A 154 0.47 11.95 7.83
CA PHE A 154 -0.22 12.24 9.09
C PHE A 154 0.52 13.24 9.99
N ALA A 155 1.83 13.13 10.09
CA ALA A 155 2.62 13.86 11.09
C ALA A 155 3.34 15.05 10.46
N PRO A 156 2.89 16.30 10.72
CA PRO A 156 3.62 17.49 10.25
C PRO A 156 5.05 17.57 10.79
N PRO A 157 6.00 18.13 10.00
CA PRO A 157 5.80 18.74 8.69
C PRO A 157 5.60 17.70 7.58
N LEU A 158 4.58 17.90 6.72
CA LEU A 158 4.28 17.00 5.62
C LEU A 158 5.10 17.34 4.36
N PRO A 159 5.49 16.35 3.55
CA PRO A 159 6.06 16.62 2.22
C PRO A 159 5.06 17.38 1.35
N GLN A 160 5.57 18.28 0.53
CA GLN A 160 4.72 18.95 -0.46
C GLN A 160 4.18 17.94 -1.49
N PRO A 161 2.98 18.13 -2.06
CA PRO A 161 2.39 17.21 -3.04
C PRO A 161 3.33 16.91 -4.23
N SER A 162 4.11 17.90 -4.67
CA SER A 162 5.14 17.72 -5.72
C SER A 162 6.20 16.66 -5.38
N ARG A 163 6.51 16.45 -4.08
CA ARG A 163 7.46 15.43 -3.64
C ARG A 163 6.91 14.02 -3.83
N PHE A 164 5.61 13.81 -3.67
CA PHE A 164 4.96 12.52 -3.94
C PHE A 164 4.96 12.21 -5.45
N VAL A 165 4.72 13.22 -6.30
CA VAL A 165 4.83 13.07 -7.76
C VAL A 165 6.26 12.73 -8.16
N ALA A 166 7.24 13.44 -7.60
CA ALA A 166 8.66 13.18 -7.87
C ALA A 166 9.09 11.79 -7.37
N LEU A 167 8.59 11.34 -6.20
CA LEU A 167 8.85 9.99 -5.69
C LEU A 167 8.31 8.93 -6.67
N GLY A 168 7.07 9.11 -7.16
CA GLY A 168 6.49 8.19 -8.13
C GLY A 168 7.32 8.07 -9.41
N ALA A 169 7.80 9.19 -9.94
CA ALA A 169 8.69 9.21 -11.10
C ALA A 169 10.04 8.52 -10.82
N ALA A 170 10.63 8.79 -9.65
CA ALA A 170 11.88 8.14 -9.23
C ALA A 170 11.70 6.63 -9.06
N LEU A 171 10.65 6.16 -8.36
CA LEU A 171 10.36 4.75 -8.19
C LEU A 171 10.21 4.04 -9.54
N ARG A 172 9.47 4.64 -10.48
CA ARG A 172 9.36 4.10 -11.84
C ARG A 172 10.74 3.94 -12.50
N SER A 173 11.55 5.00 -12.52
CA SER A 173 12.89 4.98 -13.13
C SER A 173 13.80 3.93 -12.47
N LEU A 174 13.74 3.80 -11.14
CA LEU A 174 14.52 2.83 -10.37
C LEU A 174 14.08 1.40 -10.66
N VAL A 175 12.79 1.14 -10.77
CA VAL A 175 12.28 -0.17 -11.22
C VAL A 175 12.79 -0.47 -12.64
N GLU A 176 12.61 0.44 -13.58
CA GLU A 176 13.01 0.24 -14.98
C GLU A 176 14.53 0.11 -15.16
N SER A 177 15.35 0.64 -14.24
CA SER A 177 16.80 0.47 -14.21
C SER A 177 17.30 -0.87 -13.65
N TRP A 178 16.40 -1.66 -13.06
CA TRP A 178 16.75 -2.99 -12.53
C TRP A 178 17.25 -3.90 -13.65
N PRO A 179 18.43 -4.54 -13.53
CA PRO A 179 19.10 -5.18 -14.67
C PRO A 179 18.46 -6.50 -15.11
N ALA A 180 17.80 -7.20 -14.18
CA ALA A 180 17.15 -8.47 -14.48
C ALA A 180 15.75 -8.29 -15.08
N ASP A 181 15.22 -9.29 -15.74
CA ASP A 181 13.84 -9.33 -16.18
C ASP A 181 12.93 -9.49 -14.95
N LEU A 182 12.05 -8.52 -14.75
CA LEU A 182 11.14 -8.45 -13.60
C LEU A 182 9.92 -7.61 -13.97
N ARG A 183 8.75 -8.11 -13.69
CA ARG A 183 7.48 -7.43 -13.92
C ARG A 183 6.96 -6.88 -12.59
N VAL A 184 6.97 -5.57 -12.42
CA VAL A 184 6.56 -4.92 -11.16
C VAL A 184 5.20 -4.28 -11.34
N ALA A 185 4.24 -4.60 -10.46
CA ALA A 185 3.02 -3.82 -10.32
C ALA A 185 3.19 -2.81 -9.19
N ILE A 186 2.92 -1.53 -9.48
CA ILE A 186 2.91 -0.47 -8.47
C ILE A 186 1.48 -0.30 -7.99
N ILE A 187 1.28 -0.43 -6.68
CA ILE A 187 -0.03 -0.26 -6.05
C ILE A 187 0.05 0.90 -5.07
N GLY A 188 -0.56 2.02 -5.44
CA GLY A 188 -0.78 3.15 -4.54
C GLY A 188 -2.00 2.88 -3.67
N THR A 189 -1.86 3.07 -2.36
CA THR A 189 -2.93 2.83 -1.41
C THR A 189 -3.28 4.10 -0.66
N GLY A 190 -4.57 4.34 -0.42
CA GLY A 190 -4.96 5.56 0.28
C GLY A 190 -6.43 5.91 0.10
N HIS A 191 -6.72 7.15 0.40
CA HIS A 191 -8.03 7.76 0.20
C HIS A 191 -7.86 9.06 -0.58
N LEU A 192 -8.74 9.34 -1.54
CA LEU A 192 -8.74 10.63 -2.25
C LEU A 192 -9.15 11.78 -1.32
N SER A 193 -10.02 11.47 -0.37
CA SER A 193 -10.43 12.39 0.68
C SER A 193 -10.63 11.62 1.98
N LEU A 194 -10.15 12.16 3.07
CA LEU A 194 -10.25 11.54 4.39
C LEU A 194 -10.80 12.57 5.38
N GLU A 195 -12.07 12.44 5.72
CA GLU A 195 -12.73 13.27 6.74
C GLU A 195 -12.97 12.44 8.01
N LEU A 196 -11.88 12.07 8.70
CA LEU A 196 -11.96 11.38 9.99
C LEU A 196 -12.45 12.32 11.09
N GLY A 197 -13.55 11.94 11.76
CA GLY A 197 -14.14 12.72 12.82
C GLY A 197 -14.86 13.98 12.38
N GLY A 198 -14.90 14.28 11.09
CA GLY A 198 -15.60 15.42 10.55
C GLY A 198 -17.11 15.17 10.39
N PRO A 199 -17.91 16.26 10.26
CA PRO A 199 -19.37 16.18 10.22
C PRO A 199 -19.90 15.40 9.02
N ARG A 200 -19.12 15.21 7.98
CA ARG A 200 -19.52 14.51 6.74
C ARG A 200 -19.00 13.08 6.62
N GLN A 201 -18.24 12.59 7.62
CA GLN A 201 -17.65 11.25 7.58
C GLN A 201 -18.68 10.14 7.27
N PHE A 202 -19.88 10.27 7.79
CA PHE A 202 -21.00 9.35 7.57
C PHE A 202 -22.20 10.02 6.92
N GLY A 203 -22.01 11.20 6.34
CA GLY A 203 -23.08 11.95 5.68
C GLY A 203 -23.47 11.36 4.32
N PRO A 204 -24.67 11.70 3.81
CA PRO A 204 -25.21 11.14 2.57
C PRO A 204 -24.42 11.56 1.31
N HIS A 205 -23.62 12.61 1.40
CA HIS A 205 -22.87 13.15 0.26
C HIS A 205 -21.37 12.79 0.32
N GLY A 206 -20.94 12.06 1.33
CA GLY A 206 -19.54 11.74 1.55
C GLY A 206 -18.67 12.98 1.83
N PRO A 207 -17.35 12.78 1.94
CA PRO A 207 -16.40 13.89 2.03
C PRO A 207 -16.34 14.67 0.71
N ASP A 208 -16.05 15.98 0.80
CA ASP A 208 -15.80 16.78 -0.40
C ASP A 208 -14.59 16.25 -1.16
N PRO A 209 -14.62 16.26 -2.49
CA PRO A 209 -13.50 15.86 -3.31
C PRO A 209 -12.30 16.81 -3.19
#